data_7617add273c0ec3274bb167e19a94f2b
#
_entry.id   7617add273c0ec3274bb167e19a94f2b
#
_cell.length_a   1.000
_cell.length_b   1.000
_cell.length_c   1.000
_cell.angle_alpha   90.00
_cell.angle_beta   90.00
_cell.angle_gamma   90.00
#
_symmetry.space_group_name_H-M   'P 1'
#
loop_
_entity.id
_entity.type
_entity.pdbx_description
1 polymer ?
#
loop_
_entity_poly.entity_id
_entity_poly.type
_entity_poly.pdbx_seq_one_letter_code
_entity_poly.pdbx_strand_id
1 'polypeptide(L)'
;MKLIFEINEDLSQRFDMALQLTGENKDTVLESLMKAYIVQTFSQTASTYQTEIQGSNADKNFGKAIHKIPKWASKPMIIPSKIIRAYLQLLDEKGSVTYPELMLRCSDKENYPDEYIATCANNFAQMKFDDEKSHGKVFEVNGAQKITLWENVKEIVMLNQDKFKSHSTAVGYINRNNQINLGRTQERGTDHGQWLYRMRCEHCQTEYTANGTDIFQKKCPACQGGADTGSK
;
A
#
# COMPACT_ATOMS: atom_id res chain seq x y z
N MET A 1 -20.96 -12.49 -9.77
CA MET A 1 -21.68 -13.25 -8.71
C MET A 1 -22.61 -12.29 -8.01
N LYS A 2 -23.90 -12.64 -7.81
CA LYS A 2 -24.87 -11.80 -7.08
C LYS A 2 -25.09 -12.42 -5.70
N LEU A 3 -24.88 -11.66 -4.64
CA LEU A 3 -25.17 -12.05 -3.25
C LEU A 3 -26.51 -11.42 -2.85
N ILE A 4 -27.35 -12.19 -2.19
CA ILE A 4 -28.64 -11.73 -1.67
C ILE A 4 -28.62 -11.94 -0.16
N PHE A 5 -28.88 -10.87 0.60
CA PHE A 5 -28.95 -10.90 2.06
C PHE A 5 -30.36 -10.56 2.53
N GLU A 6 -30.86 -11.29 3.54
CA GLU A 6 -32.02 -10.89 4.32
C GLU A 6 -31.50 -10.12 5.53
N ILE A 7 -31.94 -8.87 5.66
CA ILE A 7 -31.57 -7.99 6.79
C ILE A 7 -32.83 -7.45 7.44
N ASN A 8 -32.74 -7.11 8.73
CA ASN A 8 -33.83 -6.52 9.48
C ASN A 8 -34.29 -5.21 8.83
N GLU A 9 -35.60 -4.99 8.74
CA GLU A 9 -36.18 -3.83 8.05
C GLU A 9 -35.79 -2.50 8.70
N ASP A 10 -35.77 -2.40 10.03
CA ASP A 10 -35.31 -1.21 10.76
C ASP A 10 -33.87 -0.86 10.43
N LEU A 11 -33.00 -1.88 10.39
CA LEU A 11 -31.58 -1.69 10.03
C LEU A 11 -31.45 -1.23 8.57
N SER A 12 -32.22 -1.79 7.64
CA SER A 12 -32.23 -1.38 6.25
C SER A 12 -32.64 0.08 6.08
N GLN A 13 -33.72 0.50 6.77
CA GLN A 13 -34.21 1.89 6.72
C GLN A 13 -33.19 2.87 7.27
N ARG A 14 -32.54 2.56 8.40
CA ARG A 14 -31.47 3.40 8.99
C ARG A 14 -30.26 3.49 8.09
N PHE A 15 -29.90 2.40 7.44
CA PHE A 15 -28.79 2.38 6.49
C PHE A 15 -29.07 3.24 5.27
N ASP A 16 -30.29 3.14 4.68
CA ASP A 16 -30.68 3.95 3.55
C ASP A 16 -30.78 5.45 3.91
N MET A 17 -31.23 5.80 5.13
CA MET A 17 -31.19 7.18 5.61
C MET A 17 -29.74 7.70 5.76
N ALA A 18 -28.84 6.88 6.28
CA ALA A 18 -27.43 7.26 6.40
C ALA A 18 -26.80 7.51 5.03
N LEU A 19 -27.07 6.67 4.04
CA LEU A 19 -26.58 6.86 2.66
C LEU A 19 -27.13 8.14 2.02
N GLN A 20 -28.40 8.49 2.28
CA GLN A 20 -28.97 9.75 1.80
C GLN A 20 -28.28 10.97 2.41
N LEU A 21 -27.92 10.90 3.70
CA LEU A 21 -27.22 11.99 4.38
C LEU A 21 -25.77 12.18 3.90
N THR A 22 -25.10 11.08 3.54
CA THR A 22 -23.68 11.12 3.10
C THR A 22 -23.54 11.25 1.59
N GLY A 23 -24.58 10.97 0.81
CA GLY A 23 -24.54 10.94 -0.65
C GLY A 23 -23.75 9.76 -1.21
N GLU A 24 -23.46 8.75 -0.40
CA GLU A 24 -22.67 7.59 -0.80
C GLU A 24 -23.51 6.52 -1.52
N ASN A 25 -22.85 5.78 -2.42
CA ASN A 25 -23.48 4.67 -3.12
C ASN A 25 -23.53 3.43 -2.21
N LYS A 26 -24.71 2.78 -2.14
CA LYS A 26 -24.98 1.60 -1.31
C LYS A 26 -23.99 0.46 -1.56
N ASP A 27 -23.74 0.12 -2.81
CA ASP A 27 -22.86 -1.00 -3.17
C ASP A 27 -21.41 -0.72 -2.76
N THR A 28 -20.95 0.52 -2.94
CA THR A 28 -19.61 0.95 -2.54
C THR A 28 -19.40 0.88 -1.03
N VAL A 29 -20.40 1.32 -0.26
CA VAL A 29 -20.34 1.26 1.21
C VAL A 29 -20.36 -0.19 1.69
N LEU A 30 -21.26 -1.02 1.15
CA LEU A 30 -21.33 -2.44 1.50
C LEU A 30 -20.03 -3.17 1.17
N GLU A 31 -19.47 -2.93 -0.01
CA GLU A 31 -18.17 -3.51 -0.38
C GLU A 31 -17.05 -3.08 0.59
N SER A 32 -17.03 -1.81 0.98
CA SER A 32 -16.06 -1.28 1.95
C SER A 32 -16.23 -1.93 3.33
N LEU A 33 -17.47 -2.09 3.81
CA LEU A 33 -17.77 -2.75 5.08
C LEU A 33 -17.39 -4.23 5.07
N MET A 34 -17.67 -4.94 3.97
CA MET A 34 -17.26 -6.34 3.81
C MET A 34 -15.73 -6.47 3.81
N LYS A 35 -15.01 -5.60 3.09
CA LYS A 35 -13.53 -5.56 3.11
C LYS A 35 -13.01 -5.31 4.53
N ALA A 36 -13.58 -4.35 5.25
CA ALA A 36 -13.20 -4.05 6.63
C ALA A 36 -13.44 -5.24 7.57
N TYR A 37 -14.60 -5.90 7.47
CA TYR A 37 -14.92 -7.09 8.26
C TYR A 37 -13.94 -8.26 7.99
N ILE A 38 -13.64 -8.53 6.72
CA ILE A 38 -12.66 -9.56 6.32
C ILE A 38 -11.29 -9.25 6.97
N VAL A 39 -10.78 -8.02 6.82
CA VAL A 39 -9.50 -7.62 7.43
C VAL A 39 -9.54 -7.77 8.96
N GLN A 40 -10.62 -7.37 9.61
CA GLN A 40 -10.78 -7.49 11.05
C GLN A 40 -10.80 -8.95 11.50
N THR A 41 -11.55 -9.80 10.79
CA THR A 41 -11.67 -11.23 11.11
C THR A 41 -10.33 -11.95 10.96
N PHE A 42 -9.62 -11.72 9.86
CA PHE A 42 -8.27 -12.30 9.68
C PHE A 42 -7.30 -11.80 10.74
N SER A 43 -7.37 -10.53 11.14
CA SER A 43 -6.52 -10.01 12.22
C SER A 43 -6.87 -10.64 13.58
N GLN A 44 -8.14 -10.88 13.87
CA GLN A 44 -8.60 -11.52 15.10
C GLN A 44 -8.31 -13.02 15.11
N THR A 45 -8.53 -13.73 13.99
CA THR A 45 -8.24 -15.15 13.85
C THR A 45 -6.74 -15.41 14.03
N ALA A 46 -5.88 -14.58 13.44
CA ALA A 46 -4.44 -14.66 13.65
C ALA A 46 -4.05 -14.46 15.14
N SER A 47 -4.78 -13.61 15.88
CA SER A 47 -4.59 -13.43 17.33
C SER A 47 -5.06 -14.65 18.13
N THR A 48 -6.16 -15.30 17.71
CA THR A 48 -6.71 -16.50 18.38
C THR A 48 -5.81 -17.73 18.14
N TYR A 49 -5.26 -17.91 16.94
CA TYR A 49 -4.24 -18.93 16.66
C TYR A 49 -2.98 -18.76 17.51
N GLN A 50 -2.62 -17.53 17.89
CA GLN A 50 -1.51 -17.29 18.83
C GLN A 50 -1.79 -17.77 20.25
N THR A 51 -3.06 -17.86 20.66
CA THR A 51 -3.44 -18.29 22.02
C THR A 51 -3.52 -19.82 22.15
N GLU A 52 -3.83 -20.54 21.07
CA GLU A 52 -3.96 -22.01 21.08
C GLU A 52 -2.65 -22.77 20.82
N ILE A 53 -1.60 -22.10 20.29
CA ILE A 53 -0.31 -22.73 19.96
C ILE A 53 0.79 -22.34 20.97
N GLN A 54 0.53 -22.42 22.25
CA GLN A 54 1.60 -22.29 23.27
C GLN A 54 2.40 -23.58 23.50
N GLY A 55 2.75 -24.30 22.44
CA GLY A 55 3.41 -25.62 22.52
C GLY A 55 4.78 -25.76 21.84
N SER A 56 5.17 -24.94 20.87
CA SER A 56 6.49 -25.06 20.24
C SER A 56 7.08 -23.73 19.78
N ASN A 57 8.40 -23.57 19.92
CA ASN A 57 9.13 -22.36 19.49
C ASN A 57 9.13 -22.13 17.96
N ALA A 58 8.70 -23.11 17.16
CA ALA A 58 8.61 -23.01 15.69
C ALA A 58 7.42 -22.13 15.23
N ASP A 59 6.37 -22.02 16.05
CA ASP A 59 5.10 -21.40 15.63
C ASP A 59 5.03 -19.89 15.88
N LYS A 60 5.95 -19.32 16.68
CA LYS A 60 5.91 -17.88 17.03
C LYS A 60 6.13 -16.93 15.85
N ASN A 61 6.73 -17.42 14.78
CA ASN A 61 7.04 -16.63 13.60
C ASN A 61 6.12 -16.91 12.41
N PHE A 62 5.26 -17.94 12.51
CA PHE A 62 4.37 -18.32 11.43
C PHE A 62 3.39 -17.19 11.10
N GLY A 63 3.36 -16.81 9.82
CA GLY A 63 2.41 -15.79 9.33
C GLY A 63 2.69 -14.37 9.80
N LYS A 64 3.89 -14.07 10.33
CA LYS A 64 4.15 -12.71 10.86
C LYS A 64 4.02 -11.60 9.81
N ALA A 65 4.14 -11.90 8.51
CA ALA A 65 3.88 -10.96 7.43
C ALA A 65 2.41 -10.52 7.38
N ILE A 66 1.45 -11.40 7.73
CA ILE A 66 0.01 -11.13 7.74
C ILE A 66 -0.28 -9.86 8.56
N HIS A 67 0.30 -9.74 9.76
CA HIS A 67 0.11 -8.59 10.65
C HIS A 67 0.85 -7.33 10.20
N LYS A 68 1.91 -7.49 9.38
CA LYS A 68 2.74 -6.37 8.92
C LYS A 68 2.23 -5.76 7.63
N ILE A 69 1.59 -6.54 6.75
CA ILE A 69 1.15 -6.10 5.41
C ILE A 69 0.27 -4.84 5.46
N PRO A 70 -0.77 -4.70 6.29
CA PRO A 70 -1.56 -3.48 6.34
C PRO A 70 -0.74 -2.25 6.75
N LYS A 71 0.22 -2.44 7.68
CA LYS A 71 1.13 -1.38 8.12
C LYS A 71 2.15 -1.03 7.03
N TRP A 72 2.61 -2.03 6.26
CA TRP A 72 3.49 -1.79 5.12
C TRP A 72 2.76 -1.02 4.02
N ALA A 73 1.53 -1.40 3.70
CA ALA A 73 0.71 -0.72 2.69
C ALA A 73 0.51 0.78 3.01
N SER A 74 0.46 1.15 4.30
CA SER A 74 0.38 2.56 4.72
C SER A 74 1.73 3.30 4.75
N LYS A 75 2.85 2.59 4.47
CA LYS A 75 4.22 3.14 4.49
C LYS A 75 4.93 2.88 3.15
N PRO A 76 4.63 3.65 2.10
CA PRO A 76 5.06 3.34 0.73
C PRO A 76 6.57 3.32 0.52
N MET A 77 7.35 3.96 1.40
CA MET A 77 8.81 4.12 1.23
C MET A 77 9.66 3.03 1.88
N ILE A 78 9.07 2.16 2.71
CA ILE A 78 9.85 1.06 3.31
C ILE A 78 10.09 -0.05 2.29
N ILE A 79 11.18 -0.78 2.46
CA ILE A 79 11.65 -1.79 1.50
C ILE A 79 10.58 -2.87 1.19
N PRO A 80 9.91 -3.51 2.17
CA PRO A 80 8.88 -4.49 1.87
C PRO A 80 7.74 -3.92 1.01
N SER A 81 7.34 -2.67 1.24
CA SER A 81 6.28 -2.02 0.44
C SER A 81 6.72 -1.76 -0.99
N LYS A 82 7.96 -1.34 -1.19
CA LYS A 82 8.54 -1.15 -2.53
C LYS A 82 8.57 -2.47 -3.32
N ILE A 83 8.99 -3.57 -2.68
CA ILE A 83 9.05 -4.89 -3.32
C ILE A 83 7.64 -5.38 -3.69
N ILE A 84 6.67 -5.28 -2.76
CA ILE A 84 5.28 -5.70 -3.03
C ILE A 84 4.68 -4.84 -4.15
N ARG A 85 4.91 -3.53 -4.15
CA ARG A 85 4.44 -2.63 -5.21
C ARG A 85 5.03 -3.00 -6.56
N ALA A 86 6.35 -3.16 -6.66
CA ALA A 86 7.01 -3.56 -7.90
C ALA A 86 6.46 -4.89 -8.43
N TYR A 87 6.22 -5.85 -7.55
CA TYR A 87 5.59 -7.13 -7.91
C TYR A 87 4.16 -6.94 -8.45
N LEU A 88 3.32 -6.16 -7.75
CA LEU A 88 1.93 -5.95 -8.17
C LEU A 88 1.82 -5.20 -9.50
N GLN A 89 2.70 -4.21 -9.74
CA GLN A 89 2.74 -3.49 -11.00
C GLN A 89 3.20 -4.39 -12.16
N LEU A 90 4.26 -5.18 -11.96
CA LEU A 90 4.68 -6.17 -12.95
C LEU A 90 3.60 -7.21 -13.23
N LEU A 91 2.86 -7.63 -12.21
CA LEU A 91 1.76 -8.57 -12.35
C LEU A 91 0.63 -7.98 -13.21
N ASP A 92 0.29 -6.71 -13.02
CA ASP A 92 -0.70 -5.99 -13.85
C ASP A 92 -0.22 -5.82 -15.29
N GLU A 93 1.06 -5.48 -15.47
CA GLU A 93 1.65 -5.23 -16.80
C GLU A 93 1.76 -6.51 -17.65
N LYS A 94 2.12 -7.65 -17.02
CA LYS A 94 2.55 -8.87 -17.71
C LYS A 94 1.71 -10.12 -17.42
N GLY A 95 0.83 -10.07 -16.43
CA GLY A 95 0.04 -11.21 -15.95
C GLY A 95 0.84 -12.27 -15.17
N SER A 96 2.17 -12.17 -15.16
CA SER A 96 3.05 -13.02 -14.35
C SER A 96 4.37 -12.31 -14.08
N VAL A 97 5.05 -12.69 -12.99
CA VAL A 97 6.31 -12.05 -12.55
C VAL A 97 7.36 -13.12 -12.33
N THR A 98 8.55 -12.90 -12.88
CA THR A 98 9.72 -13.73 -12.62
C THR A 98 10.73 -13.01 -11.71
N TYR A 99 11.61 -13.79 -11.08
CA TYR A 99 12.65 -13.23 -10.22
C TYR A 99 13.58 -12.24 -10.94
N PRO A 100 14.09 -12.54 -12.17
CA PRO A 100 14.91 -11.57 -12.90
C PRO A 100 14.17 -10.27 -13.20
N GLU A 101 12.89 -10.32 -13.57
CA GLU A 101 12.10 -9.13 -13.88
C GLU A 101 11.90 -8.25 -12.65
N LEU A 102 11.59 -8.85 -11.50
CA LEU A 102 11.44 -8.11 -10.26
C LEU A 102 12.77 -7.47 -9.83
N MET A 103 13.88 -8.21 -9.94
CA MET A 103 15.22 -7.68 -9.62
C MET A 103 15.60 -6.53 -10.54
N LEU A 104 15.33 -6.66 -11.84
CA LEU A 104 15.60 -5.59 -12.81
C LEU A 104 14.79 -4.33 -12.47
N ARG A 105 13.48 -4.46 -12.22
CA ARG A 105 12.61 -3.35 -11.82
C ARG A 105 13.13 -2.63 -10.59
N CYS A 106 13.47 -3.37 -9.54
CA CYS A 106 13.95 -2.81 -8.28
C CYS A 106 15.39 -2.27 -8.34
N SER A 107 16.19 -2.61 -9.36
CA SER A 107 17.56 -2.12 -9.54
C SER A 107 17.66 -0.89 -10.43
N ASP A 108 16.62 -0.60 -11.18
CA ASP A 108 16.59 0.51 -12.14
C ASP A 108 16.16 1.82 -11.45
N LYS A 109 17.17 2.54 -10.96
CA LYS A 109 16.96 3.83 -10.28
C LYS A 109 16.51 4.93 -11.24
N GLU A 110 16.86 4.83 -12.52
CA GLU A 110 16.56 5.86 -13.50
C GLU A 110 15.08 5.84 -13.91
N ASN A 111 14.56 4.66 -14.26
CA ASN A 111 13.19 4.51 -14.73
C ASN A 111 12.20 4.30 -13.57
N TYR A 112 12.65 3.66 -12.48
CA TYR A 112 11.79 3.29 -11.32
C TYR A 112 12.35 3.78 -9.99
N PRO A 113 12.58 5.10 -9.80
CA PRO A 113 13.24 5.64 -8.61
C PRO A 113 12.48 5.33 -7.31
N ASP A 114 11.15 5.26 -7.36
CA ASP A 114 10.31 4.96 -6.19
C ASP A 114 10.37 3.49 -5.76
N GLU A 115 10.74 2.60 -6.67
CA GLU A 115 10.87 1.16 -6.44
C GLU A 115 12.33 0.73 -6.26
N TYR A 116 13.26 1.66 -6.51
CA TYR A 116 14.68 1.37 -6.39
C TYR A 116 15.06 0.95 -4.97
N ILE A 117 15.81 -0.18 -4.89
CA ILE A 117 16.31 -0.77 -3.66
C ILE A 117 17.74 -1.28 -3.93
N ALA A 118 18.73 -0.63 -3.36
CA ALA A 118 20.15 -0.99 -3.56
C ALA A 118 20.48 -2.45 -3.21
N THR A 119 19.74 -3.05 -2.26
CA THR A 119 19.92 -4.42 -1.78
C THR A 119 18.69 -5.28 -2.00
N CYS A 120 18.03 -5.15 -3.18
CA CYS A 120 16.76 -5.80 -3.47
C CYS A 120 16.79 -7.32 -3.26
N ALA A 121 17.80 -8.01 -3.80
CA ALA A 121 17.94 -9.47 -3.70
C ALA A 121 17.94 -9.97 -2.24
N ASN A 122 18.71 -9.30 -1.36
CA ASN A 122 18.80 -9.68 0.05
C ASN A 122 17.46 -9.45 0.77
N ASN A 123 16.81 -8.32 0.52
CA ASN A 123 15.52 -8.03 1.14
C ASN A 123 14.41 -8.92 0.62
N PHE A 124 14.40 -9.23 -0.67
CA PHE A 124 13.46 -10.18 -1.25
C PHE A 124 13.67 -11.59 -0.66
N ALA A 125 14.92 -12.01 -0.48
CA ALA A 125 15.22 -13.28 0.19
C ALA A 125 14.60 -13.35 1.59
N GLN A 126 14.64 -12.26 2.35
CA GLN A 126 14.01 -12.14 3.67
C GLN A 126 12.47 -12.20 3.65
N MET A 127 11.86 -12.02 2.48
CA MET A 127 10.40 -12.12 2.30
C MET A 127 9.96 -13.51 1.78
N LYS A 128 10.87 -14.48 1.68
CA LYS A 128 10.58 -15.87 1.30
C LYS A 128 10.49 -16.81 2.51
N PHE A 129 10.94 -16.38 3.66
CA PHE A 129 11.00 -17.18 4.87
C PHE A 129 10.20 -16.55 6.00
N ASP A 130 9.75 -17.41 6.91
CA ASP A 130 8.98 -17.00 8.09
C ASP A 130 9.76 -17.36 9.36
N ASP A 131 11.02 -16.95 9.43
CA ASP A 131 11.92 -17.12 10.55
C ASP A 131 12.06 -15.85 11.40
N GLU A 132 12.75 -15.93 12.53
CA GLU A 132 12.88 -14.86 13.50
C GLU A 132 13.51 -13.59 12.90
N LYS A 133 14.49 -13.73 12.00
CA LYS A 133 15.25 -12.61 11.42
C LYS A 133 14.65 -12.10 10.13
N SER A 134 13.71 -12.82 9.51
CA SER A 134 13.08 -12.45 8.25
C SER A 134 12.05 -11.32 8.39
N HIS A 135 11.67 -10.72 7.27
CA HIS A 135 10.52 -9.83 7.22
C HIS A 135 9.18 -10.56 7.45
N GLY A 136 9.16 -11.87 7.25
CA GLY A 136 8.01 -12.75 7.17
C GLY A 136 7.74 -13.16 5.74
N LYS A 137 7.25 -14.37 5.54
CA LYS A 137 7.01 -14.95 4.21
C LYS A 137 5.87 -14.23 3.50
N VAL A 138 6.17 -13.70 2.32
CA VAL A 138 5.22 -13.04 1.41
C VAL A 138 5.21 -13.71 0.05
N PHE A 139 6.37 -14.19 -0.40
CA PHE A 139 6.56 -14.72 -1.75
C PHE A 139 7.03 -16.17 -1.76
N GLU A 140 6.65 -16.85 -2.82
CA GLU A 140 7.18 -18.13 -3.23
C GLU A 140 7.81 -18.01 -4.61
N VAL A 141 8.87 -18.78 -4.85
CA VAL A 141 9.56 -18.83 -6.14
C VAL A 141 9.66 -20.29 -6.55
N ASN A 142 9.13 -20.62 -7.73
CA ASN A 142 9.21 -21.98 -8.25
C ASN A 142 10.49 -22.23 -9.06
N GLY A 143 10.66 -23.47 -9.54
CA GLY A 143 11.84 -23.87 -10.34
C GLY A 143 12.02 -23.12 -11.66
N ALA A 144 10.96 -22.52 -12.20
CA ALA A 144 10.99 -21.65 -13.39
C ALA A 144 11.23 -20.18 -13.01
N GLN A 145 11.65 -19.89 -11.82
CA GLN A 145 11.86 -18.55 -11.25
C GLN A 145 10.60 -17.67 -11.25
N LYS A 146 9.41 -18.23 -11.42
CA LYS A 146 8.15 -17.50 -11.32
C LYS A 146 7.86 -17.19 -9.84
N ILE A 147 7.55 -15.93 -9.57
CA ILE A 147 7.17 -15.45 -8.24
C ILE A 147 5.64 -15.50 -8.11
N THR A 148 5.18 -16.00 -6.97
CA THR A 148 3.77 -15.93 -6.56
C THR A 148 3.69 -15.40 -5.13
N LEU A 149 2.54 -14.83 -4.79
CA LEU A 149 2.25 -14.56 -3.38
C LEU A 149 2.04 -15.88 -2.65
N TRP A 150 2.61 -15.99 -1.45
CA TRP A 150 2.30 -17.10 -0.55
C TRP A 150 0.80 -17.10 -0.21
N GLU A 151 0.16 -18.26 -0.31
CA GLU A 151 -1.31 -18.33 -0.22
C GLU A 151 -1.87 -17.68 1.04
N ASN A 152 -1.18 -17.85 2.20
CA ASN A 152 -1.63 -17.29 3.48
C ASN A 152 -1.62 -15.76 3.54
N VAL A 153 -0.90 -15.07 2.66
CA VAL A 153 -0.84 -13.60 2.62
C VAL A 153 -1.48 -13.00 1.37
N LYS A 154 -1.80 -13.83 0.39
CA LYS A 154 -2.31 -13.39 -0.91
C LYS A 154 -3.54 -12.51 -0.77
N GLU A 155 -4.53 -12.95 -0.01
CA GLU A 155 -5.77 -12.20 0.17
C GLU A 155 -5.51 -10.83 0.82
N ILE A 156 -4.71 -10.77 1.90
CA ILE A 156 -4.43 -9.50 2.59
C ILE A 156 -3.58 -8.55 1.74
N VAL A 157 -2.68 -9.06 0.88
CA VAL A 157 -1.95 -8.24 -0.09
C VAL A 157 -2.91 -7.67 -1.13
N MET A 158 -3.82 -8.50 -1.68
CA MET A 158 -4.79 -8.07 -2.69
C MET A 158 -5.81 -7.08 -2.12
N LEU A 159 -6.26 -7.23 -0.88
CA LEU A 159 -7.11 -6.26 -0.19
C LEU A 159 -6.45 -4.89 0.00
N ASN A 160 -5.12 -4.86 0.07
CA ASN A 160 -4.35 -3.63 0.21
C ASN A 160 -3.64 -3.20 -1.08
N GLN A 161 -3.94 -3.82 -2.24
CA GLN A 161 -3.22 -3.58 -3.48
C GLN A 161 -3.22 -2.12 -3.91
N ASP A 162 -4.34 -1.42 -3.78
CA ASP A 162 -4.46 -0.02 -4.16
C ASP A 162 -3.57 0.88 -3.31
N LYS A 163 -3.44 0.58 -2.01
CA LYS A 163 -2.52 1.29 -1.11
C LYS A 163 -1.06 1.03 -1.47
N PHE A 164 -0.70 -0.20 -1.86
CA PHE A 164 0.64 -0.50 -2.34
C PHE A 164 0.97 0.16 -3.67
N LYS A 165 0.02 0.16 -4.61
CA LYS A 165 0.18 0.77 -5.94
C LYS A 165 0.13 2.30 -5.87
N SER A 166 -0.58 2.86 -4.89
CA SER A 166 -0.66 4.30 -4.64
C SER A 166 0.65 4.76 -3.97
N HIS A 167 1.61 5.15 -4.76
CA HIS A 167 2.82 5.79 -4.24
C HIS A 167 2.67 7.32 -4.22
N SER A 168 3.45 7.99 -3.39
CA SER A 168 3.32 9.44 -3.18
C SER A 168 3.50 10.27 -4.45
N THR A 169 4.25 9.77 -5.43
CA THR A 169 4.48 10.45 -6.71
C THR A 169 3.37 10.25 -7.75
N ALA A 170 2.40 9.36 -7.50
CA ALA A 170 1.26 9.18 -8.40
C ALA A 170 0.38 10.43 -8.45
N VAL A 171 -0.07 10.79 -9.66
CA VAL A 171 -1.09 11.84 -9.84
C VAL A 171 -2.37 11.44 -9.11
N GLY A 172 -2.95 12.39 -8.36
CA GLY A 172 -4.14 12.14 -7.54
C GLY A 172 -3.85 11.56 -6.16
N TYR A 173 -2.59 11.25 -5.81
CA TYR A 173 -2.26 10.83 -4.46
C TYR A 173 -2.57 11.94 -3.46
N ILE A 174 -3.34 11.61 -2.42
CA ILE A 174 -3.66 12.52 -1.32
C ILE A 174 -2.85 12.09 -0.09
N ASN A 175 -2.05 13.01 0.42
CA ASN A 175 -1.22 12.74 1.58
C ASN A 175 -1.99 12.90 2.91
N ARG A 176 -1.33 12.55 4.02
CA ARG A 176 -1.91 12.63 5.38
C ARG A 176 -2.32 14.04 5.84
N ASN A 177 -1.90 15.09 5.13
CA ASN A 177 -2.23 16.50 5.40
C ASN A 177 -3.23 17.05 4.39
N ASN A 178 -3.95 16.19 3.65
CA ASN A 178 -4.92 16.53 2.60
C ASN A 178 -4.31 17.39 1.49
N GLN A 179 -3.10 17.02 1.04
CA GLN A 179 -2.46 17.62 -0.12
C GLN A 179 -2.51 16.64 -1.27
N ILE A 180 -3.07 17.05 -2.40
CA ILE A 180 -3.15 16.23 -3.61
C ILE A 180 -1.93 16.46 -4.49
N ASN A 181 -1.34 15.40 -4.99
CA ASN A 181 -0.28 15.45 -5.98
C ASN A 181 -0.87 15.59 -7.39
N LEU A 182 -0.59 16.71 -8.05
CA LEU A 182 -1.03 17.00 -9.42
C LEU A 182 -0.06 16.49 -10.49
N GLY A 183 1.08 15.91 -10.08
CA GLY A 183 2.05 15.32 -10.98
C GLY A 183 3.40 16.01 -10.99
N ARG A 184 4.36 15.32 -11.62
CA ARG A 184 5.73 15.78 -11.76
C ARG A 184 5.83 17.01 -12.67
N THR A 185 6.67 17.95 -12.27
CA THR A 185 7.09 19.09 -13.14
C THR A 185 8.29 18.68 -13.99
N GLN A 186 8.75 19.57 -14.87
CA GLN A 186 10.02 19.42 -15.59
C GLN A 186 11.22 19.99 -14.82
N GLU A 187 11.00 20.53 -13.63
CA GLU A 187 12.02 21.17 -12.82
C GLU A 187 12.65 20.20 -11.83
N ARG A 188 13.95 20.35 -11.61
CA ARG A 188 14.67 19.60 -10.58
C ARG A 188 14.36 20.16 -9.21
N GLY A 189 14.19 19.26 -8.26
CA GLY A 189 14.00 19.61 -6.85
C GLY A 189 15.29 20.14 -6.23
N THR A 190 15.15 20.68 -5.05
CA THR A 190 16.25 21.29 -4.28
C THR A 190 17.13 20.26 -3.58
N ASP A 191 16.71 18.97 -3.56
CA ASP A 191 17.40 17.90 -2.85
C ASP A 191 17.78 16.75 -3.79
N HIS A 192 19.04 16.32 -3.75
CA HIS A 192 19.62 15.09 -4.34
C HIS A 192 19.12 14.68 -5.73
N GLY A 193 18.92 15.65 -6.64
CA GLY A 193 18.54 15.38 -8.02
C GLY A 193 17.12 14.88 -8.21
N GLN A 194 16.28 15.05 -7.23
CA GLN A 194 14.86 14.74 -7.32
C GLN A 194 14.12 15.66 -8.28
N TRP A 195 12.88 15.29 -8.60
CA TRP A 195 11.97 16.13 -9.35
C TRP A 195 11.04 16.88 -8.39
N LEU A 196 10.64 18.10 -8.80
CA LEU A 196 9.53 18.80 -8.17
C LEU A 196 8.19 18.22 -8.65
N TYR A 197 7.24 18.17 -7.73
CA TYR A 197 5.86 17.78 -7.98
C TYR A 197 4.94 18.93 -7.62
N ARG A 198 3.96 19.17 -8.46
CA ARG A 198 2.93 20.14 -8.21
C ARG A 198 1.91 19.55 -7.24
N MET A 199 1.65 20.28 -6.16
CA MET A 199 0.73 19.91 -5.09
C MET A 199 -0.40 20.91 -5.02
N ARG A 200 -1.57 20.46 -4.58
CA ARG A 200 -2.70 21.33 -4.26
C ARG A 200 -3.25 20.97 -2.88
N CYS A 201 -3.53 21.99 -2.10
CA CYS A 201 -4.19 21.81 -0.82
C CYS A 201 -5.70 21.63 -1.01
N GLU A 202 -6.27 20.53 -0.53
CA GLU A 202 -7.71 20.30 -0.59
C GLU A 202 -8.52 21.27 0.31
N HIS A 203 -7.86 21.87 1.31
CA HIS A 203 -8.54 22.78 2.24
C HIS A 203 -8.64 24.22 1.72
N CYS A 204 -7.55 24.81 1.21
CA CYS A 204 -7.53 26.20 0.74
C CYS A 204 -7.27 26.35 -0.76
N GLN A 205 -7.18 25.25 -1.52
CA GLN A 205 -6.95 25.17 -2.97
C GLN A 205 -5.63 25.82 -3.46
N THR A 206 -4.74 26.22 -2.55
CA THR A 206 -3.43 26.75 -2.92
C THR A 206 -2.59 25.67 -3.59
N GLU A 207 -2.03 26.02 -4.77
CA GLU A 207 -1.04 25.20 -5.46
C GLU A 207 0.38 25.63 -5.07
N TYR A 208 1.27 24.65 -4.96
CA TYR A 208 2.67 24.84 -4.59
C TYR A 208 3.49 23.62 -5.04
N THR A 209 4.81 23.62 -4.79
CA THR A 209 5.67 22.51 -5.18
C THR A 209 6.30 21.79 -3.99
N ALA A 210 6.62 20.51 -4.20
CA ALA A 210 7.30 19.67 -3.23
C ALA A 210 8.33 18.76 -3.91
N ASN A 211 9.42 18.43 -3.21
CA ASN A 211 10.30 17.34 -3.63
C ASN A 211 9.57 16.01 -3.57
N GLY A 212 9.91 15.09 -4.46
CA GLY A 212 9.27 13.77 -4.53
C GLY A 212 9.28 13.00 -3.21
N THR A 213 10.35 13.10 -2.41
CA THR A 213 10.45 12.46 -1.08
C THR A 213 9.56 13.09 -0.02
N ASP A 214 9.16 14.35 -0.21
CA ASP A 214 8.42 15.09 0.80
C ASP A 214 6.91 14.98 0.64
N ILE A 215 6.42 14.56 -0.52
CA ILE A 215 5.00 14.55 -0.88
C ILE A 215 4.13 13.93 0.23
N PHE A 216 4.55 12.77 0.78
CA PHE A 216 3.74 12.02 1.75
C PHE A 216 3.50 12.75 3.08
N GLN A 217 4.35 13.71 3.43
CA GLN A 217 4.27 14.49 4.68
C GLN A 217 4.11 15.99 4.47
N LYS A 218 4.08 16.45 3.22
CA LYS A 218 4.02 17.87 2.88
C LYS A 218 2.78 18.53 3.46
N LYS A 219 2.97 19.70 4.03
CA LYS A 219 1.92 20.57 4.53
C LYS A 219 1.76 21.76 3.59
N CYS A 220 0.55 22.31 3.51
CA CYS A 220 0.28 23.51 2.73
C CYS A 220 1.06 24.70 3.27
N PRO A 221 1.77 25.46 2.43
CA PRO A 221 2.47 26.67 2.85
C PRO A 221 1.51 27.79 3.28
N ALA A 222 0.32 27.85 2.70
CA ALA A 222 -0.63 28.93 2.99
C ALA A 222 -1.44 28.73 4.27
N CYS A 223 -1.89 27.48 4.57
CA CYS A 223 -2.83 27.27 5.68
C CYS A 223 -2.35 26.27 6.76
N GLN A 224 -1.21 25.61 6.55
CA GLN A 224 -0.69 24.57 7.47
C GLN A 224 0.76 24.82 7.92
N GLY A 225 1.35 25.98 7.57
CA GLY A 225 2.72 26.32 7.93
C GLY A 225 3.77 25.43 7.24
N GLY A 226 3.47 24.90 6.05
CA GLY A 226 4.43 24.21 5.23
C GLY A 226 5.37 25.13 4.47
N ALA A 227 6.33 24.57 3.73
CA ALA A 227 7.21 25.34 2.83
C ALA A 227 6.88 25.05 1.37
N ASP A 228 6.90 26.04 0.51
CA ASP A 228 6.94 25.89 -0.94
C ASP A 228 8.39 25.62 -1.37
N THR A 229 8.66 24.46 -1.95
CA THR A 229 10.03 24.04 -2.28
C THR A 229 10.53 24.68 -3.58
N GLY A 230 9.64 25.13 -4.44
CA GLY A 230 9.97 25.75 -5.74
C GLY A 230 10.01 27.28 -5.74
N SER A 231 9.56 27.92 -4.66
CA SER A 231 9.63 29.38 -4.55
C SER A 231 11.05 29.80 -4.21
N LYS A 232 11.80 30.31 -5.18
CA LYS A 232 13.01 31.10 -5.00
C LYS A 232 12.70 32.54 -5.19
#